data_1b3b4e49ac0567dc2d739fb1090d1d02
#
_entry.id   1b3b4e49ac0567dc2d739fb1090d1d02
#
_cell.length_a   1.000
_cell.length_b   1.000
_cell.length_c   1.000
_cell.angle_alpha   90.00
_cell.angle_beta   90.00
_cell.angle_gamma   90.00
#
_symmetry.space_group_name_H-M   'P 1'
#
loop_
_entity.id
_entity.type
_entity.pdbx_description
1 polymer ?
#
loop_
_entity_poly.entity_id
_entity_poly.type
_entity_poly.pdbx_seq_one_letter_code
_entity_poly.pdbx_strand_id
1 'polypeptide(L)'
;MSHKFYKPAKSRLQRSELAVPGSSPKMFEKALNSNADYIFLDLEDAVSPNDKVPARANIIKALNEMNWREKGKTISVRINSLDTHYMYSDLVEIVEQAGENIDTILVPKAGTESDVYMVDCLLTQIETHKKIKNKIGIECLIETALGMS
;
A
#
# COMPACT_ATOMS: atom_id res chain seq x y z
N MET A 1 16.87 7.15 7.81
CA MET A 1 17.72 6.92 6.61
C MET A 1 17.26 7.87 5.53
N SER A 2 18.13 8.46 4.77
CA SER A 2 17.73 9.44 3.75
C SER A 2 17.05 8.72 2.58
N HIS A 3 16.00 9.32 1.99
CA HIS A 3 15.40 8.92 0.71
C HIS A 3 16.41 8.86 -0.45
N LYS A 4 17.63 9.36 -0.25
CA LYS A 4 18.74 9.30 -1.22
C LYS A 4 19.55 8.00 -1.15
N PHE A 5 19.35 7.18 -0.14
CA PHE A 5 20.09 5.94 0.06
C PHE A 5 19.13 4.80 0.38
N TYR A 6 18.98 3.90 -0.54
CA TYR A 6 18.15 2.71 -0.39
C TYR A 6 18.94 1.44 -0.67
N LYS A 7 18.49 0.36 -0.08
CA LYS A 7 18.96 -1.00 -0.40
C LYS A 7 17.90 -1.69 -1.23
N PRO A 8 18.27 -2.50 -2.21
CA PRO A 8 17.31 -3.32 -2.94
C PRO A 8 16.44 -4.14 -1.97
N ALA A 9 15.15 -4.17 -2.24
CA ALA A 9 14.23 -5.02 -1.49
C ALA A 9 14.53 -6.51 -1.74
N LYS A 10 14.12 -7.36 -0.83
CA LYS A 10 14.15 -8.82 -1.05
C LYS A 10 13.25 -9.17 -2.22
N SER A 11 13.69 -10.13 -3.03
CA SER A 11 12.84 -10.70 -4.09
C SER A 11 11.56 -11.25 -3.49
N ARG A 12 10.44 -10.92 -4.12
CA ARG A 12 9.10 -11.36 -3.75
C ARG A 12 8.41 -11.97 -4.98
N LEU A 13 7.46 -12.86 -4.74
CA LEU A 13 6.62 -13.35 -5.82
C LEU A 13 5.55 -12.31 -6.14
N GLN A 14 5.41 -12.00 -7.42
CA GLN A 14 4.49 -10.98 -7.94
C GLN A 14 4.00 -11.37 -9.35
N ARG A 15 3.72 -12.67 -9.54
CA ARG A 15 3.27 -13.23 -10.82
C ARG A 15 1.78 -12.96 -11.07
N SER A 16 1.03 -12.80 -10.02
CA SER A 16 -0.41 -12.55 -10.06
C SER A 16 -0.79 -11.57 -8.94
N GLU A 17 -1.56 -10.56 -9.29
CA GLU A 17 -2.02 -9.51 -8.38
C GLU A 17 -3.53 -9.59 -8.21
N LEU A 18 -3.98 -9.53 -6.96
CA LEU A 18 -5.39 -9.54 -6.61
C LEU A 18 -5.76 -8.25 -5.85
N ALA A 19 -6.65 -7.49 -6.46
CA ALA A 19 -7.26 -6.31 -5.83
C ALA A 19 -8.36 -6.73 -4.85
N VAL A 20 -8.33 -6.17 -3.64
CA VAL A 20 -9.33 -6.47 -2.61
C VAL A 20 -9.84 -5.17 -1.98
N PRO A 21 -11.13 -4.80 -2.18
CA PRO A 21 -11.67 -3.56 -1.63
C PRO A 21 -11.56 -3.51 -0.11
N GLY A 22 -11.00 -2.43 0.43
CA GLY A 22 -10.89 -2.21 1.89
C GLY A 22 -12.24 -2.10 2.58
N SER A 23 -13.28 -1.75 1.83
CA SER A 23 -14.67 -1.73 2.32
C SER A 23 -15.30 -3.11 2.51
N SER A 24 -14.61 -4.20 2.09
CA SER A 24 -15.17 -5.55 2.09
C SER A 24 -14.34 -6.55 2.92
N PRO A 25 -14.35 -6.47 4.26
CA PRO A 25 -13.52 -7.35 5.12
C PRO A 25 -13.71 -8.84 4.88
N LYS A 26 -14.91 -9.26 4.46
CA LYS A 26 -15.21 -10.66 4.12
C LYS A 26 -14.37 -11.19 2.95
N MET A 27 -13.83 -10.31 2.12
CA MET A 27 -12.98 -10.69 0.99
C MET A 27 -11.53 -10.91 1.41
N PHE A 28 -11.09 -10.36 2.54
CA PHE A 28 -9.70 -10.48 3.00
C PHE A 28 -9.30 -11.94 3.27
N GLU A 29 -10.16 -12.69 3.95
CA GLU A 29 -9.90 -14.10 4.22
C GLU A 29 -9.85 -14.95 2.92
N LYS A 30 -10.72 -14.64 1.97
CA LYS A 30 -10.70 -15.29 0.66
C LYS A 30 -9.41 -14.98 -0.10
N ALA A 31 -8.96 -13.73 -0.06
CA ALA A 31 -7.72 -13.31 -0.69
C ALA A 31 -6.50 -13.99 -0.03
N LEU A 32 -6.46 -14.03 1.30
CA LEU A 32 -5.41 -14.71 2.06
C LEU A 32 -5.25 -16.17 1.64
N ASN A 33 -6.36 -16.86 1.39
CA ASN A 33 -6.38 -18.28 1.00
C ASN A 33 -6.38 -18.51 -0.52
N SER A 34 -6.28 -17.46 -1.33
CA SER A 34 -6.20 -17.57 -2.80
C SER A 34 -4.81 -18.05 -3.25
N ASN A 35 -4.68 -18.36 -4.54
CA ASN A 35 -3.40 -18.70 -5.17
C ASN A 35 -2.63 -17.46 -5.67
N ALA A 36 -3.14 -16.25 -5.48
CA ALA A 36 -2.43 -15.03 -5.86
C ALA A 36 -1.19 -14.82 -4.98
N ASP A 37 -0.10 -14.41 -5.59
CA ASP A 37 1.15 -14.11 -4.86
C ASP A 37 1.10 -12.75 -4.19
N TYR A 38 0.53 -11.77 -4.90
CA TYR A 38 0.45 -10.38 -4.48
C TYR A 38 -0.99 -10.00 -4.22
N ILE A 39 -1.24 -9.45 -3.05
CA ILE A 39 -2.55 -8.92 -2.65
C ILE A 39 -2.39 -7.44 -2.39
N PHE A 40 -3.18 -6.60 -3.05
CA PHE A 40 -3.29 -5.22 -2.63
C PHE A 40 -4.68 -4.91 -2.08
N LEU A 41 -4.67 -4.37 -0.86
CA LEU A 41 -5.86 -3.88 -0.18
C LEU A 41 -6.15 -2.47 -0.70
N ASP A 42 -7.31 -2.29 -1.29
CA ASP A 42 -7.62 -1.10 -2.07
C ASP A 42 -8.39 -0.05 -1.27
N LEU A 43 -7.93 1.19 -1.33
CA LEU A 43 -8.63 2.36 -0.82
C LEU A 43 -9.12 3.30 -1.94
N GLU A 44 -8.75 3.01 -3.19
CA GLU A 44 -9.00 3.92 -4.29
C GLU A 44 -10.31 3.58 -5.04
N ASP A 45 -10.24 3.15 -6.28
CA ASP A 45 -11.39 3.04 -7.18
C ASP A 45 -12.45 2.01 -6.74
N ALA A 46 -12.05 0.96 -6.02
CA ALA A 46 -12.98 -0.04 -5.51
C ALA A 46 -13.68 0.34 -4.21
N VAL A 47 -13.45 1.55 -3.70
CA VAL A 47 -14.03 2.04 -2.44
C VAL A 47 -14.76 3.36 -2.67
N SER A 48 -16.03 3.41 -2.30
CA SER A 48 -16.82 4.65 -2.45
C SER A 48 -16.32 5.76 -1.52
N PRO A 49 -16.56 7.04 -1.85
CA PRO A 49 -16.14 8.15 -0.98
C PRO A 49 -16.62 8.04 0.46
N ASN A 50 -17.83 7.57 0.68
CA ASN A 50 -18.42 7.41 2.02
C ASN A 50 -17.76 6.28 2.82
N ASP A 51 -17.12 5.32 2.15
CA ASP A 51 -16.50 4.15 2.76
C ASP A 51 -14.99 4.29 2.96
N LYS A 52 -14.36 5.37 2.50
CA LYS A 52 -12.90 5.57 2.57
C LYS A 52 -12.36 5.46 3.99
N VAL A 53 -12.98 6.14 4.94
CA VAL A 53 -12.54 6.12 6.35
C VAL A 53 -12.72 4.74 6.99
N PRO A 54 -13.89 4.09 6.95
CA PRO A 54 -14.03 2.75 7.49
C PRO A 54 -13.17 1.71 6.75
N ALA A 55 -12.95 1.85 5.45
CA ALA A 55 -12.07 0.95 4.70
C ALA A 55 -10.61 1.02 5.20
N ARG A 56 -10.11 2.22 5.51
CA ARG A 56 -8.79 2.39 6.12
C ARG A 56 -8.66 1.63 7.43
N ALA A 57 -9.64 1.77 8.33
CA ALA A 57 -9.66 1.04 9.60
C ALA A 57 -9.70 -0.49 9.40
N ASN A 58 -10.49 -0.96 8.44
CA ASN A 58 -10.54 -2.39 8.09
C ASN A 58 -9.18 -2.91 7.61
N ILE A 59 -8.50 -2.15 6.76
CA ILE A 59 -7.18 -2.51 6.23
C ILE A 59 -6.15 -2.57 7.36
N ILE A 60 -6.09 -1.56 8.22
CA ILE A 60 -5.18 -1.55 9.38
C ILE A 60 -5.40 -2.79 10.25
N LYS A 61 -6.65 -3.11 10.53
CA LYS A 61 -7.01 -4.31 11.29
C LYS A 61 -6.53 -5.59 10.58
N ALA A 62 -6.82 -5.73 9.29
CA ALA A 62 -6.43 -6.91 8.51
C ALA A 62 -4.91 -7.09 8.43
N LEU A 63 -4.16 -6.00 8.28
CA LEU A 63 -2.70 -6.03 8.26
C LEU A 63 -2.11 -6.50 9.60
N ASN A 64 -2.72 -6.14 10.72
CA ASN A 64 -2.23 -6.48 12.05
C ASN A 64 -2.70 -7.85 12.57
N GLU A 65 -3.87 -8.32 12.13
CA GLU A 65 -4.48 -9.53 12.68
C GLU A 65 -4.34 -10.76 11.76
N MET A 66 -4.05 -10.57 10.47
CA MET A 66 -3.99 -11.68 9.50
C MET A 66 -2.55 -12.03 9.12
N ASN A 67 -2.26 -13.32 9.01
CA ASN A 67 -0.91 -13.86 8.77
C ASN A 67 -0.54 -13.91 7.28
N TRP A 68 -0.56 -12.75 6.59
CA TRP A 68 -0.29 -12.64 5.15
C TRP A 68 1.05 -13.25 4.75
N ARG A 69 2.12 -12.89 5.48
CA ARG A 69 3.49 -13.35 5.17
C ARG A 69 3.68 -14.85 5.40
N GLU A 70 3.06 -15.42 6.43
CA GLU A 70 3.10 -16.85 6.71
C GLU A 70 2.41 -17.66 5.60
N LYS A 71 1.43 -17.05 4.95
CA LYS A 71 0.75 -17.59 3.75
C LYS A 71 1.53 -17.34 2.45
N GLY A 72 2.72 -16.79 2.52
CA GLY A 72 3.57 -16.51 1.36
C GLY A 72 3.07 -15.37 0.48
N LYS A 73 2.23 -14.46 1.02
CA LYS A 73 1.70 -13.32 0.27
C LYS A 73 2.68 -12.15 0.32
N THR A 74 2.84 -11.46 -0.81
CA THR A 74 3.29 -10.08 -0.85
C THR A 74 2.07 -9.20 -0.60
N ILE A 75 2.14 -8.36 0.42
CA ILE A 75 1.00 -7.52 0.83
C ILE A 75 1.24 -6.04 0.56
N SER A 76 0.30 -5.42 -0.10
CA SER A 76 0.33 -4.02 -0.48
C SER A 76 -0.93 -3.28 -0.07
N VAL A 77 -0.86 -1.97 -0.05
CA VAL A 77 -2.03 -1.10 0.07
C VAL A 77 -2.02 -0.09 -1.07
N ARG A 78 -3.09 -0.08 -1.87
CA ARG A 78 -3.31 0.98 -2.84
C ARG A 78 -3.99 2.16 -2.14
N ILE A 79 -3.23 3.24 -1.99
CA ILE A 79 -3.73 4.50 -1.45
C ILE A 79 -4.55 5.26 -2.49
N ASN A 80 -5.28 6.27 -2.07
CA ASN A 80 -5.91 7.19 -3.02
C ASN A 80 -4.85 8.01 -3.76
N SER A 81 -5.21 8.50 -4.95
CA SER A 81 -4.34 9.32 -5.79
C SER A 81 -3.91 10.62 -5.09
N LEU A 82 -2.72 11.12 -5.45
CA LEU A 82 -2.10 12.30 -4.85
C LEU A 82 -2.89 13.60 -5.04
N ASP A 83 -3.76 13.66 -6.02
CA ASP A 83 -4.65 14.79 -6.29
C ASP A 83 -5.93 14.78 -5.44
N THR A 84 -6.08 13.82 -4.53
CA THR A 84 -7.21 13.72 -3.61
C THR A 84 -6.83 14.14 -2.19
N HIS A 85 -7.82 14.57 -1.42
CA HIS A 85 -7.62 14.88 0.00
C HIS A 85 -7.52 13.64 0.90
N TYR A 86 -7.66 12.43 0.33
CA TYR A 86 -7.59 11.17 1.09
C TYR A 86 -6.18 10.65 1.25
N MET A 87 -5.31 10.86 0.27
CA MET A 87 -3.99 10.24 0.16
C MET A 87 -3.15 10.40 1.42
N TYR A 88 -3.07 11.60 1.96
CA TYR A 88 -2.27 11.88 3.14
C TYR A 88 -2.69 11.00 4.34
N SER A 89 -3.99 10.98 4.64
CA SER A 89 -4.51 10.15 5.74
C SER A 89 -4.35 8.66 5.47
N ASP A 90 -4.50 8.22 4.22
CA ASP A 90 -4.29 6.82 3.86
C ASP A 90 -2.85 6.40 4.15
N LEU A 91 -1.89 7.16 3.67
CA LEU A 91 -0.47 6.84 3.83
C LEU A 91 -0.05 6.91 5.31
N VAL A 92 -0.36 8.01 5.97
CA VAL A 92 0.10 8.27 7.34
C VAL A 92 -0.52 7.28 8.32
N GLU A 93 -1.85 7.18 8.35
CA GLU A 93 -2.54 6.34 9.33
C GLU A 93 -2.23 4.86 9.17
N ILE A 94 -2.16 4.37 7.92
CA ILE A 94 -1.86 2.96 7.66
C ILE A 94 -0.42 2.63 8.02
N VAL A 95 0.53 3.45 7.58
CA VAL A 95 1.95 3.16 7.82
C VAL A 95 2.31 3.32 9.29
N GLU A 96 1.74 4.31 9.98
CA GLU A 96 1.98 4.48 11.42
C GLU A 96 1.44 3.32 12.27
N GLN A 97 0.34 2.71 11.86
CA GLN A 97 -0.36 1.70 12.65
C GLN A 97 -0.07 0.25 12.21
N ALA A 98 0.35 0.04 10.97
CA ALA A 98 0.54 -1.29 10.41
C ALA A 98 1.78 -1.45 9.50
N GLY A 99 2.66 -0.46 9.42
CA GLY A 99 3.78 -0.43 8.47
C GLY A 99 4.73 -1.62 8.55
N GLU A 100 4.94 -2.22 9.72
CA GLU A 100 5.76 -3.44 9.85
C GLU A 100 5.19 -4.63 9.06
N ASN A 101 3.90 -4.61 8.75
CA ASN A 101 3.17 -5.69 8.08
C ASN A 101 2.89 -5.39 6.60
N ILE A 102 3.43 -4.30 6.06
CA ILE A 102 3.28 -3.90 4.65
C ILE A 102 4.58 -4.18 3.90
N ASP A 103 4.46 -4.70 2.68
CA ASP A 103 5.61 -4.88 1.79
C ASP A 103 5.76 -3.71 0.81
N THR A 104 4.65 -3.21 0.26
CA THR A 104 4.65 -2.08 -0.68
C THR A 104 3.44 -1.17 -0.48
N ILE A 105 3.60 0.10 -0.84
CA ILE A 105 2.50 1.03 -1.10
C ILE A 105 2.34 1.15 -2.62
N LEU A 106 1.14 0.90 -3.11
CA LEU A 106 0.78 1.07 -4.51
C LEU A 106 0.21 2.49 -4.71
N VAL A 107 0.94 3.27 -5.48
CA VAL A 107 0.59 4.67 -5.82
C VAL A 107 -0.16 4.66 -7.15
N PRO A 108 -1.49 4.92 -7.16
CA PRO A 108 -2.26 4.96 -8.37
C PRO A 108 -2.00 6.26 -9.13
N LYS A 109 -2.27 6.25 -10.42
CA LYS A 109 -2.25 7.43 -11.29
C LYS A 109 -0.94 8.22 -11.23
N ALA A 110 0.18 7.54 -10.96
CA ALA A 110 1.50 8.16 -10.94
C ALA A 110 1.79 8.81 -12.29
N GLY A 111 2.06 10.10 -12.28
CA GLY A 111 2.25 10.90 -13.49
C GLY A 111 3.66 11.47 -13.63
N THR A 112 4.32 11.73 -12.52
CA THR A 112 5.63 12.37 -12.49
C THR A 112 6.55 11.75 -11.45
N GLU A 113 7.85 11.99 -11.58
CA GLU A 113 8.84 11.62 -10.57
C GLU A 113 8.56 12.26 -9.20
N SER A 114 7.96 13.45 -9.19
CA SER A 114 7.59 14.18 -7.97
C SER A 114 6.54 13.45 -7.15
N ASP A 115 5.65 12.70 -7.78
CA ASP A 115 4.64 11.90 -7.10
C ASP A 115 5.30 10.81 -6.26
N VAL A 116 6.26 10.12 -6.86
CA VAL A 116 7.04 9.07 -6.19
C VAL A 116 7.90 9.67 -5.08
N TYR A 117 8.57 10.77 -5.36
CA TYR A 117 9.42 11.46 -4.39
C TYR A 117 8.66 11.91 -3.15
N MET A 118 7.45 12.46 -3.32
CA MET A 118 6.59 12.87 -2.20
C MET A 118 6.25 11.69 -1.28
N VAL A 119 5.83 10.57 -1.87
CA VAL A 119 5.49 9.36 -1.10
C VAL A 119 6.73 8.80 -0.40
N ASP A 120 7.87 8.74 -1.07
CA ASP A 120 9.12 8.24 -0.50
C ASP A 120 9.60 9.09 0.68
N CYS A 121 9.46 10.42 0.58
CA CYS A 121 9.79 11.33 1.68
C CYS A 121 8.91 11.07 2.91
N LEU A 122 7.61 10.93 2.73
CA LEU A 122 6.67 10.66 3.83
C LEU A 122 6.94 9.29 4.45
N LEU A 123 7.09 8.25 3.63
CA LEU A 123 7.44 6.90 4.10
C LEU A 123 8.73 6.92 4.92
N THR A 124 9.78 7.55 4.41
CA THR A 124 11.07 7.64 5.10
C THR A 124 10.95 8.30 6.47
N GLN A 125 10.14 9.35 6.59
CA GLN A 125 9.92 10.03 7.86
C GLN A 125 9.16 9.15 8.85
N ILE A 126 8.07 8.52 8.41
CA ILE A 126 7.25 7.64 9.25
C ILE A 126 8.06 6.41 9.69
N GLU A 127 8.74 5.74 8.76
CA GLU A 127 9.58 4.57 9.04
C GLU A 127 10.67 4.89 10.08
N THR A 128 11.27 6.07 9.96
CA THR A 128 12.31 6.52 10.89
C THR A 128 11.72 6.81 12.27
N HIS A 129 10.62 7.52 12.33
CA HIS A 129 9.94 7.87 13.57
C HIS A 129 9.42 6.64 14.31
N LYS A 130 8.75 5.73 13.58
CA LYS A 130 8.19 4.48 14.14
C LYS A 130 9.21 3.36 14.28
N LYS A 131 10.45 3.56 13.82
CA LYS A 131 11.52 2.55 13.83
C LYS A 131 11.14 1.27 13.08
N ILE A 132 10.43 1.40 11.99
CA ILE A 132 10.02 0.27 11.14
C ILE A 132 11.26 -0.41 10.59
N LYS A 133 11.38 -1.71 10.81
CA LYS A 133 12.58 -2.49 10.44
C LYS A 133 12.59 -2.86 8.96
N ASN A 134 11.43 -3.26 8.45
CA ASN A 134 11.27 -3.63 7.05
C ASN A 134 10.93 -2.39 6.24
N LYS A 135 11.79 -2.04 5.29
CA LYS A 135 11.50 -0.93 4.39
C LYS A 135 10.31 -1.26 3.49
N ILE A 136 9.37 -0.33 3.43
CA ILE A 136 8.21 -0.42 2.56
C ILE A 136 8.62 0.04 1.17
N GLY A 137 8.37 -0.80 0.16
CA GLY A 137 8.60 -0.44 -1.25
C GLY A 137 7.49 0.47 -1.78
N ILE A 138 7.80 1.16 -2.88
CA ILE A 138 6.81 1.92 -3.64
C ILE A 138 6.60 1.21 -4.97
N GLU A 139 5.35 1.03 -5.34
CA GLU A 139 4.93 0.53 -6.64
C GLU A 139 4.07 1.60 -7.31
N CYS A 140 4.33 1.87 -8.58
CA CYS A 140 3.64 2.91 -9.31
C CYS A 140 2.72 2.29 -10.36
N LEU A 141 1.45 2.66 -10.31
CA LEU A 141 0.49 2.30 -11.35
C LEU A 141 0.46 3.42 -12.41
N ILE A 142 1.03 3.12 -13.58
CA ILE A 142 1.10 4.04 -14.71
C ILE A 142 -0.14 3.86 -15.56
N GLU A 143 -1.14 4.68 -15.33
CA GLU A 143 -2.48 4.57 -15.93
C GLU A 143 -3.06 5.91 -16.39
N THR A 144 -2.20 6.95 -16.48
CA THR A 144 -2.57 8.26 -16.98
C THR A 144 -1.77 8.64 -18.22
N ALA A 145 -2.31 9.54 -19.04
CA ALA A 145 -1.57 10.06 -20.20
C ALA A 145 -0.27 10.75 -19.80
N LEU A 146 -0.27 11.44 -18.66
CA LEU A 146 0.93 12.10 -18.12
C LEU A 146 2.00 11.07 -17.71
N GLY A 147 1.61 9.99 -17.05
CA GLY A 147 2.55 8.94 -16.63
C GLY A 147 3.11 8.13 -17.80
N MET A 148 2.44 8.16 -18.96
CA MET A 148 2.89 7.48 -20.18
C MET A 148 3.80 8.32 -21.05
N SER A 149 3.97 9.61 -20.77
CA SER A 149 4.82 10.53 -21.51
C SER A 149 6.20 10.66 -20.88
#